data_676b40b7edba6213f9c67db86a2ab011
#
_entry.id   676b40b7edba6213f9c67db86a2ab011
#
_cell.length_a   1.000
_cell.length_b   1.000
_cell.length_c   1.000
_cell.angle_alpha   90.00
_cell.angle_beta   90.00
_cell.angle_gamma   90.00
#
_symmetry.space_group_name_H-M   'P 1'
#
loop_
_entity.id
_entity.type
_entity.pdbx_description
1 polymer ?
#
loop_
_entity_poly.entity_id
_entity_poly.type
_entity_poly.pdbx_seq_one_letter_code
_entity_poly.pdbx_strand_id
1 'polypeptide(L)'
;MALLQYFCTNLYSTRILDSQLILLVGPNRTPVYLFTEQRKDKTLSMKWSEFFTSSIGKKYVMALTGLFLISFLVIHVGLNACIWANDQGEMFNKAAHFMGSMVVIRILEIGLFAGIILHAVQGLVYEFQNRSKRNVGYAVPLGDKGSKWYRRSMGLLGTLILLFLIMHVYHFWIPSRFGGIGSVQELEPVFYNGREYHNLYAEMLSVFQGNIVVVILYIAGCISLAYHLIHGFESAFKTMGVHNRKYLVMLNNFGVGFSIIVAAAFAMMPVSMYLEWIR
;
A
#
# COMPACT_ATOMS: atom_id res chain seq x y z
N MET A 1 -45.59 -2.23 -33.18
CA MET A 1 -45.50 -3.11 -32.01
C MET A 1 -44.06 -3.24 -31.47
N ALA A 2 -43.02 -3.06 -32.26
CA ALA A 2 -41.62 -3.17 -31.82
C ALA A 2 -41.08 -1.98 -31.00
N LEU A 3 -41.69 -0.80 -31.08
CA LEU A 3 -41.27 0.42 -30.35
C LEU A 3 -41.74 0.46 -28.88
N LEU A 4 -42.78 -0.28 -28.52
CA LEU A 4 -43.29 -0.35 -27.14
C LEU A 4 -42.52 -1.35 -26.26
N GLN A 5 -41.88 -2.33 -26.86
CA GLN A 5 -41.09 -3.33 -26.14
C GLN A 5 -39.69 -2.81 -25.73
N TYR A 6 -39.19 -1.80 -26.44
CA TYR A 6 -37.91 -1.14 -26.10
C TYR A 6 -38.03 -0.20 -24.91
N PHE A 7 -39.24 0.24 -24.57
CA PHE A 7 -39.51 1.17 -23.46
C PHE A 7 -39.65 0.49 -22.10
N CYS A 8 -39.96 -0.79 -22.04
CA CYS A 8 -40.18 -1.49 -20.74
C CYS A 8 -38.94 -2.08 -20.10
N THR A 9 -37.78 -2.15 -20.76
CA THR A 9 -36.60 -2.82 -20.23
C THR A 9 -35.55 -1.91 -19.55
N ASN A 10 -35.77 -0.57 -19.53
CA ASN A 10 -34.77 0.37 -18.97
C ASN A 10 -35.29 1.26 -17.83
N LEU A 11 -36.29 0.83 -17.08
CA LEU A 11 -36.85 1.58 -15.94
C LEU A 11 -36.22 1.17 -14.59
N TYR A 12 -34.90 1.31 -14.42
CA TYR A 12 -34.28 1.40 -13.10
C TYR A 12 -33.04 2.31 -13.15
N SER A 13 -33.28 3.61 -13.19
CA SER A 13 -32.27 4.60 -12.83
C SER A 13 -33.02 5.85 -12.31
N THR A 14 -33.11 5.98 -10.98
CA THR A 14 -33.60 7.18 -10.33
C THR A 14 -32.62 8.33 -10.57
N ARG A 15 -32.88 9.16 -11.59
CA ARG A 15 -32.28 10.48 -11.77
C ARG A 15 -33.43 11.49 -11.90
N ILE A 16 -33.38 12.55 -11.10
CA ILE A 16 -34.23 13.72 -11.24
C ILE A 16 -33.95 14.30 -12.63
N LEU A 17 -34.90 14.18 -13.53
CA LEU A 17 -34.84 14.73 -14.89
C LEU A 17 -35.66 16.01 -14.90
N ASP A 18 -35.05 17.12 -15.34
CA ASP A 18 -35.81 18.29 -15.83
C ASP A 18 -36.50 17.89 -17.14
N SER A 19 -37.68 17.27 -17.04
CA SER A 19 -38.49 16.86 -18.18
C SER A 19 -39.49 17.95 -18.51
N GLN A 20 -39.44 18.47 -19.74
CA GLN A 20 -40.53 19.28 -20.27
C GLN A 20 -41.68 18.35 -20.73
N LEU A 21 -42.82 18.55 -20.17
CA LEU A 21 -44.05 17.84 -20.52
C LEU A 21 -44.67 18.51 -21.76
N ILE A 22 -44.66 17.82 -22.86
CA ILE A 22 -45.35 18.26 -24.10
C ILE A 22 -46.71 17.58 -24.11
N LEU A 23 -47.78 18.39 -24.06
CA LEU A 23 -49.16 17.94 -24.13
C LEU A 23 -49.56 17.90 -25.61
N LEU A 24 -49.77 16.71 -26.15
CA LEU A 24 -50.39 16.53 -27.49
C LEU A 24 -51.79 16.01 -27.32
N VAL A 25 -52.74 16.57 -28.06
CA VAL A 25 -54.13 16.13 -28.08
C VAL A 25 -54.28 15.11 -29.24
N GLY A 26 -54.58 13.85 -28.87
CA GLY A 26 -54.82 12.80 -29.84
C GLY A 26 -56.16 13.01 -30.58
N PRO A 27 -56.41 12.25 -31.67
CA PRO A 27 -57.59 12.40 -32.50
C PRO A 27 -58.92 12.19 -31.78
N ASN A 28 -58.93 11.54 -30.59
CA ASN A 28 -60.11 11.32 -29.76
C ASN A 28 -60.16 12.27 -28.52
N ARG A 29 -59.46 13.41 -28.56
CA ARG A 29 -59.37 14.39 -27.48
C ARG A 29 -58.81 13.84 -26.15
N THR A 30 -58.17 12.68 -26.17
CA THR A 30 -57.47 12.17 -24.98
C THR A 30 -56.09 12.78 -24.88
N PRO A 31 -55.67 13.34 -23.74
CA PRO A 31 -54.32 13.88 -23.58
C PRO A 31 -53.30 12.75 -23.66
N VAL A 32 -52.35 12.84 -24.61
CA VAL A 32 -51.20 11.96 -24.71
C VAL A 32 -50.00 12.72 -24.23
N TYR A 33 -49.42 12.27 -23.15
CA TYR A 33 -48.19 12.87 -22.56
C TYR A 33 -47.00 12.23 -23.21
N LEU A 34 -46.25 12.99 -23.98
CA LEU A 34 -44.96 12.57 -24.53
C LEU A 34 -43.84 13.22 -23.70
N PHE A 35 -43.07 12.40 -23.02
CA PHE A 35 -41.86 12.84 -22.37
C PHE A 35 -40.74 12.89 -23.41
N THR A 36 -40.30 14.07 -23.76
CA THR A 36 -39.07 14.23 -24.55
C THR A 36 -37.89 14.34 -23.58
N GLU A 37 -37.13 13.27 -23.50
CA GLU A 37 -35.84 13.29 -22.83
C GLU A 37 -34.87 14.12 -23.66
N GLN A 38 -34.67 15.40 -23.31
CA GLN A 38 -33.51 16.13 -23.79
C GLN A 38 -32.28 15.57 -23.09
N ARG A 39 -31.62 14.63 -23.73
CA ARG A 39 -30.29 14.20 -23.36
C ARG A 39 -29.36 15.41 -23.59
N LYS A 40 -29.18 16.25 -22.56
CA LYS A 40 -28.01 17.11 -22.51
C LYS A 40 -26.82 16.17 -22.41
N ASP A 41 -26.19 15.90 -23.53
CA ASP A 41 -24.84 15.34 -23.57
C ASP A 41 -23.90 16.37 -22.91
N LYS A 42 -23.96 16.45 -21.57
CA LYS A 42 -22.82 16.96 -20.81
C LYS A 42 -21.74 15.93 -21.06
N THR A 43 -20.86 16.19 -22.00
CA THR A 43 -19.51 15.63 -21.97
C THR A 43 -18.98 15.95 -20.59
N LEU A 44 -19.09 14.98 -19.68
CA LEU A 44 -18.55 15.06 -18.32
C LEU A 44 -17.02 15.03 -18.45
N SER A 45 -16.43 16.16 -18.83
CA SER A 45 -15.01 16.38 -18.66
C SER A 45 -14.78 16.51 -17.15
N MET A 46 -14.59 15.37 -16.49
CA MET A 46 -14.26 15.33 -15.07
C MET A 46 -12.90 16.01 -14.90
N LYS A 47 -12.84 17.07 -14.12
CA LYS A 47 -11.57 17.75 -13.80
C LYS A 47 -10.68 16.76 -13.02
N TRP A 48 -9.39 16.81 -13.25
CA TRP A 48 -8.42 15.96 -12.51
C TRP A 48 -8.56 16.08 -10.99
N SER A 49 -8.85 17.28 -10.47
CA SER A 49 -9.09 17.50 -9.05
C SER A 49 -10.32 16.72 -8.55
N GLU A 50 -11.40 16.66 -9.32
CA GLU A 50 -12.61 15.90 -8.99
C GLU A 50 -12.35 14.39 -9.02
N PHE A 51 -11.50 13.91 -9.94
CA PHE A 51 -11.10 12.52 -9.99
C PHE A 51 -10.36 12.12 -8.70
N PHE A 52 -9.29 12.83 -8.32
CA PHE A 52 -8.49 12.48 -7.13
C PHE A 52 -9.25 12.61 -5.82
N THR A 53 -10.26 13.48 -5.74
CA THR A 53 -11.12 13.61 -4.55
C THR A 53 -12.27 12.60 -4.52
N SER A 54 -12.58 11.97 -5.65
CA SER A 54 -13.64 10.96 -5.75
C SER A 54 -13.28 9.67 -4.99
N SER A 55 -14.30 8.88 -4.62
CA SER A 55 -14.09 7.58 -3.97
C SER A 55 -13.30 6.59 -4.84
N ILE A 56 -13.44 6.70 -6.18
CA ILE A 56 -12.71 5.85 -7.13
C ILE A 56 -11.24 6.32 -7.20
N GLY A 57 -10.99 7.61 -7.42
CA GLY A 57 -9.65 8.16 -7.51
C GLY A 57 -8.81 7.88 -6.26
N LYS A 58 -9.38 8.04 -5.09
CA LYS A 58 -8.73 7.68 -3.83
C LYS A 58 -8.30 6.21 -3.77
N LYS A 59 -9.14 5.27 -4.25
CA LYS A 59 -8.78 3.84 -4.34
C LYS A 59 -7.62 3.60 -5.32
N TYR A 60 -7.62 4.30 -6.46
CA TYR A 60 -6.51 4.22 -7.42
C TYR A 60 -5.19 4.73 -6.81
N VAL A 61 -5.21 5.87 -6.13
CA VAL A 61 -4.01 6.40 -5.44
C VAL A 61 -3.50 5.40 -4.40
N MET A 62 -4.38 4.81 -3.58
CA MET A 62 -4.01 3.78 -2.60
C MET A 62 -3.40 2.54 -3.28
N ALA A 63 -3.98 2.08 -4.39
CA ALA A 63 -3.48 0.92 -5.13
C ALA A 63 -2.12 1.20 -5.78
N LEU A 64 -1.95 2.35 -6.43
CA LEU A 64 -0.70 2.74 -7.09
C LEU A 64 0.44 2.93 -6.09
N THR A 65 0.20 3.65 -4.99
CA THR A 65 1.19 3.82 -3.93
C THR A 65 1.54 2.48 -3.29
N GLY A 66 0.55 1.60 -3.04
CA GLY A 66 0.78 0.25 -2.52
C GLY A 66 1.65 -0.60 -3.45
N LEU A 67 1.37 -0.63 -4.76
CA LEU A 67 2.18 -1.35 -5.74
C LEU A 67 3.60 -0.79 -5.86
N PHE A 68 3.76 0.53 -5.81
CA PHE A 68 5.06 1.18 -5.77
C PHE A 68 5.87 0.74 -4.53
N LEU A 69 5.25 0.73 -3.34
CA LEU A 69 5.88 0.26 -2.11
C LEU A 69 6.23 -1.24 -2.17
N ILE A 70 5.39 -2.08 -2.80
CA ILE A 70 5.70 -3.49 -3.04
C ILE A 70 6.94 -3.65 -3.94
N SER A 71 7.05 -2.87 -5.01
CA SER A 71 8.24 -2.91 -5.87
C SER A 71 9.52 -2.51 -5.13
N PHE A 72 9.42 -1.50 -4.25
CA PHE A 72 10.52 -1.14 -3.35
C PHE A 72 10.90 -2.29 -2.41
N LEU A 73 9.92 -3.00 -1.82
CA LEU A 73 10.21 -4.12 -0.92
C LEU A 73 11.02 -5.24 -1.59
N VAL A 74 10.81 -5.50 -2.89
CA VAL A 74 11.60 -6.48 -3.64
C VAL A 74 13.08 -6.08 -3.68
N ILE A 75 13.36 -4.82 -4.00
CA ILE A 75 14.73 -4.29 -4.02
C ILE A 75 15.30 -4.29 -2.60
N HIS A 76 14.51 -3.84 -1.63
CA HIS A 76 14.93 -3.71 -0.25
C HIS A 76 15.30 -5.05 0.39
N VAL A 77 14.48 -6.11 0.20
CA VAL A 77 14.80 -7.45 0.70
C VAL A 77 16.05 -8.02 0.01
N GLY A 78 16.18 -7.81 -1.30
CA GLY A 78 17.35 -8.29 -2.06
C GLY A 78 18.66 -7.66 -1.59
N LEU A 79 18.67 -6.33 -1.36
CA LEU A 79 19.86 -5.64 -0.85
C LEU A 79 20.20 -6.07 0.58
N ASN A 80 19.20 -6.17 1.44
CA ASN A 80 19.42 -6.59 2.82
C ASN A 80 19.85 -8.06 2.93
N ALA A 81 19.47 -8.92 1.97
CA ALA A 81 19.92 -10.32 1.92
C ALA A 81 21.45 -10.45 1.71
N CYS A 82 22.14 -9.39 1.26
CA CYS A 82 23.59 -9.35 1.17
C CYS A 82 24.29 -9.56 2.54
N ILE A 83 23.59 -9.36 3.67
CA ILE A 83 24.14 -9.66 5.00
C ILE A 83 24.49 -11.14 5.19
N TRP A 84 23.86 -12.04 4.42
CA TRP A 84 24.12 -13.48 4.49
C TRP A 84 25.29 -13.96 3.61
N ALA A 85 26.04 -13.04 2.98
CA ALA A 85 27.26 -13.38 2.24
C ALA A 85 28.37 -13.92 3.16
N ASN A 86 28.24 -13.69 4.47
CA ASN A 86 29.19 -14.13 5.51
C ASN A 86 30.64 -13.61 5.25
N ASP A 87 30.73 -12.36 4.87
CA ASP A 87 31.94 -11.63 4.52
C ASP A 87 32.19 -10.42 5.43
N GLN A 88 31.72 -10.49 6.68
CA GLN A 88 31.78 -9.41 7.65
C GLN A 88 31.08 -8.13 7.19
N GLY A 89 30.06 -8.28 6.35
CA GLY A 89 29.22 -7.20 5.84
C GLY A 89 29.79 -6.43 4.66
N GLU A 90 30.87 -6.91 4.04
CA GLU A 90 31.50 -6.23 2.88
C GLU A 90 30.51 -6.05 1.73
N MET A 91 29.83 -7.12 1.32
CA MET A 91 28.83 -7.08 0.25
C MET A 91 27.67 -6.17 0.58
N PHE A 92 27.18 -6.23 1.82
CA PHE A 92 26.09 -5.38 2.28
C PHE A 92 26.48 -3.89 2.29
N ASN A 93 27.64 -3.53 2.86
CA ASN A 93 28.10 -2.14 2.92
C ASN A 93 28.37 -1.57 1.52
N LYS A 94 28.91 -2.36 0.60
CA LYS A 94 29.08 -1.97 -0.80
C LYS A 94 27.75 -1.73 -1.51
N ALA A 95 26.75 -2.61 -1.31
CA ALA A 95 25.41 -2.46 -1.85
C ALA A 95 24.71 -1.23 -1.29
N ALA A 96 24.79 -0.99 0.02
CA ALA A 96 24.24 0.18 0.68
C ALA A 96 24.88 1.48 0.18
N HIS A 97 26.19 1.51 0.02
CA HIS A 97 26.92 2.65 -0.53
C HIS A 97 26.51 2.95 -1.98
N PHE A 98 26.38 1.92 -2.83
CA PHE A 98 25.90 2.06 -4.20
C PHE A 98 24.53 2.73 -4.23
N MET A 99 23.60 2.25 -3.39
CA MET A 99 22.25 2.83 -3.27
C MET A 99 22.28 4.27 -2.72
N GLY A 100 23.22 4.57 -1.85
CA GLY A 100 23.37 5.89 -1.24
C GLY A 100 24.04 6.95 -2.10
N SER A 101 24.87 6.57 -3.08
CA SER A 101 25.71 7.48 -3.86
C SER A 101 25.10 7.93 -5.20
N MET A 102 24.13 7.18 -5.75
CA MET A 102 23.56 7.49 -7.07
C MET A 102 22.45 8.53 -7.00
N VAL A 103 22.53 9.57 -7.84
CA VAL A 103 21.54 10.67 -7.92
C VAL A 103 20.12 10.14 -8.24
N VAL A 104 20.01 9.18 -9.16
CA VAL A 104 18.71 8.58 -9.53
C VAL A 104 18.04 7.93 -8.32
N ILE A 105 18.83 7.21 -7.51
CA ILE A 105 18.31 6.54 -6.30
C ILE A 105 17.91 7.56 -5.24
N ARG A 106 18.61 8.70 -5.15
CA ARG A 106 18.21 9.82 -4.28
C ARG A 106 16.85 10.40 -4.66
N ILE A 107 16.60 10.55 -5.95
CA ILE A 107 15.27 11.02 -6.43
C ILE A 107 14.19 9.97 -6.09
N LEU A 108 14.48 8.68 -6.29
CA LEU A 108 13.57 7.59 -5.91
C LEU A 108 13.35 7.51 -4.40
N GLU A 109 14.35 7.83 -3.57
CA GLU A 109 14.22 7.92 -2.11
C GLU A 109 13.22 9.01 -1.69
N ILE A 110 13.27 10.20 -2.30
CA ILE A 110 12.29 11.26 -2.06
C ILE A 110 10.88 10.78 -2.47
N GLY A 111 10.78 10.16 -3.65
CA GLY A 111 9.53 9.56 -4.12
C GLY A 111 9.00 8.47 -3.19
N LEU A 112 9.89 7.67 -2.61
CA LEU A 112 9.55 6.64 -1.63
C LEU A 112 8.93 7.23 -0.36
N PHE A 113 9.56 8.25 0.23
CA PHE A 113 9.00 8.93 1.41
C PHE A 113 7.65 9.58 1.10
N ALA A 114 7.54 10.26 -0.04
CA ALA A 114 6.27 10.84 -0.47
C ALA A 114 5.18 9.76 -0.64
N GLY A 115 5.52 8.61 -1.25
CA GLY A 115 4.64 7.47 -1.42
C GLY A 115 4.21 6.86 -0.09
N ILE A 116 5.13 6.67 0.86
CA ILE A 116 4.84 6.16 2.21
C ILE A 116 3.90 7.11 2.95
N ILE A 117 4.18 8.41 2.96
CA ILE A 117 3.36 9.41 3.65
C ILE A 117 1.95 9.43 3.05
N LEU A 118 1.84 9.49 1.72
CA LEU A 118 0.56 9.50 1.03
C LEU A 118 -0.25 8.23 1.30
N HIS A 119 0.38 7.05 1.24
CA HIS A 119 -0.25 5.77 1.51
C HIS A 119 -0.72 5.66 2.97
N ALA A 120 0.13 6.01 3.93
CA ALA A 120 -0.18 5.95 5.36
C ALA A 120 -1.27 6.93 5.75
N VAL A 121 -1.17 8.21 5.35
CA VAL A 121 -2.17 9.24 5.65
C VAL A 121 -3.53 8.84 5.07
N GLN A 122 -3.56 8.41 3.81
CA GLN A 122 -4.80 7.97 3.18
C GLN A 122 -5.39 6.73 3.84
N GLY A 123 -4.55 5.77 4.27
CA GLY A 123 -4.97 4.59 5.01
C GLY A 123 -5.61 4.95 6.37
N LEU A 124 -4.99 5.87 7.12
CA LEU A 124 -5.53 6.37 8.39
C LEU A 124 -6.86 7.11 8.18
N VAL A 125 -6.95 7.98 7.18
CA VAL A 125 -8.19 8.68 6.85
C VAL A 125 -9.32 7.70 6.54
N TYR A 126 -9.05 6.63 5.77
CA TYR A 126 -10.04 5.58 5.52
C TYR A 126 -10.46 4.85 6.79
N GLU A 127 -9.52 4.51 7.65
CA GLU A 127 -9.83 3.84 8.92
C GLU A 127 -10.74 4.71 9.80
N PHE A 128 -10.41 6.00 9.97
CA PHE A 128 -11.25 6.94 10.73
C PHE A 128 -12.64 7.11 10.12
N GLN A 129 -12.73 7.28 8.79
CA GLN A 129 -14.01 7.41 8.10
C GLN A 129 -14.87 6.14 8.21
N ASN A 130 -14.26 4.97 8.14
CA ASN A 130 -14.95 3.70 8.26
C ASN A 130 -15.43 3.45 9.69
N ARG A 131 -14.66 3.85 10.70
CA ARG A 131 -15.06 3.76 12.10
C ARG A 131 -16.20 4.72 12.43
N SER A 132 -16.12 5.97 11.98
CA SER A 132 -17.14 7.00 12.26
C SER A 132 -18.51 6.68 11.64
N LYS A 133 -18.54 5.94 10.52
CA LYS A 133 -19.79 5.50 9.88
C LYS A 133 -20.45 4.31 10.55
N ARG A 134 -19.78 3.64 11.49
CA ARG A 134 -20.32 2.51 12.24
C ARG A 134 -20.93 3.02 13.55
N ASN A 135 -22.21 3.38 13.53
CA ASN A 135 -22.92 3.85 14.71
C ASN A 135 -23.24 2.73 15.71
N VAL A 136 -23.28 1.46 15.25
CA VAL A 136 -23.58 0.29 16.09
C VAL A 136 -22.58 -0.81 15.75
N GLY A 137 -21.98 -1.43 16.78
CA GLY A 137 -21.17 -2.63 16.63
C GLY A 137 -22.02 -3.83 16.17
N TYR A 138 -21.36 -4.86 15.66
CA TYR A 138 -22.09 -6.10 15.30
C TYR A 138 -22.70 -6.72 16.56
N ALA A 139 -24.03 -6.86 16.58
CA ALA A 139 -24.75 -7.52 17.67
C ALA A 139 -24.36 -9.00 17.83
N VAL A 140 -23.88 -9.63 16.76
CA VAL A 140 -23.35 -11.00 16.74
C VAL A 140 -21.93 -10.99 16.16
N PRO A 141 -20.95 -11.61 16.83
CA PRO A 141 -19.61 -11.77 16.27
C PRO A 141 -19.69 -12.57 14.97
N LEU A 142 -19.32 -11.95 13.85
CA LEU A 142 -19.39 -12.58 12.52
C LEU A 142 -18.37 -13.72 12.34
N GLY A 143 -17.41 -13.86 13.25
CA GLY A 143 -16.30 -14.79 13.08
C GLY A 143 -15.60 -14.57 11.73
N ASP A 144 -15.25 -15.65 11.02
CA ASP A 144 -14.71 -15.57 9.66
C ASP A 144 -15.77 -15.62 8.56
N LYS A 145 -17.05 -15.54 8.92
CA LYS A 145 -18.17 -15.52 7.97
C LYS A 145 -18.11 -14.18 7.19
N GLY A 146 -17.82 -14.27 5.90
CA GLY A 146 -17.84 -13.15 4.95
C GLY A 146 -16.50 -12.43 4.74
N SER A 147 -15.60 -12.29 5.73
CA SER A 147 -14.30 -11.63 5.58
C SER A 147 -13.32 -12.10 6.63
N LYS A 148 -12.10 -12.45 6.22
CA LYS A 148 -11.02 -12.86 7.13
C LYS A 148 -10.63 -11.72 8.08
N TRP A 149 -10.20 -12.05 9.30
CA TRP A 149 -9.91 -11.07 10.36
C TRP A 149 -8.88 -10.02 9.93
N TYR A 150 -7.81 -10.38 9.23
CA TYR A 150 -6.78 -9.46 8.79
C TYR A 150 -7.29 -8.42 7.78
N ARG A 151 -8.31 -8.75 6.97
CA ARG A 151 -8.97 -7.79 6.07
C ARG A 151 -9.76 -6.73 6.84
N ARG A 152 -10.34 -7.11 7.99
CA ARG A 152 -11.06 -6.18 8.88
C ARG A 152 -10.14 -5.35 9.75
N SER A 153 -8.92 -5.83 9.98
CA SER A 153 -7.91 -5.23 10.86
C SER A 153 -6.83 -4.45 10.09
N MET A 154 -7.09 -4.06 8.84
CA MET A 154 -6.11 -3.36 8.00
C MET A 154 -5.62 -2.05 8.64
N GLY A 155 -6.49 -1.31 9.32
CA GLY A 155 -6.11 -0.10 10.04
C GLY A 155 -5.15 -0.39 11.19
N LEU A 156 -5.40 -1.46 11.97
CA LEU A 156 -4.49 -1.90 13.03
C LEU A 156 -3.14 -2.36 12.46
N LEU A 157 -3.15 -3.22 11.45
CA LEU A 157 -1.93 -3.72 10.80
C LEU A 157 -1.12 -2.56 10.21
N GLY A 158 -1.77 -1.62 9.52
CA GLY A 158 -1.11 -0.44 8.96
C GLY A 158 -0.51 0.48 10.03
N THR A 159 -1.19 0.64 11.18
CA THR A 159 -0.66 1.41 12.31
C THR A 159 0.56 0.74 12.93
N LEU A 160 0.54 -0.58 13.10
CA LEU A 160 1.71 -1.33 13.61
C LEU A 160 2.91 -1.23 12.66
N ILE A 161 2.67 -1.30 11.34
CA ILE A 161 3.71 -1.09 10.34
C ILE A 161 4.25 0.34 10.39
N LEU A 162 3.39 1.34 10.58
CA LEU A 162 3.82 2.74 10.69
C LEU A 162 4.73 2.95 11.90
N LEU A 163 4.37 2.39 13.07
CA LEU A 163 5.21 2.44 14.28
C LEU A 163 6.56 1.72 14.06
N PHE A 164 6.51 0.53 13.46
CA PHE A 164 7.72 -0.18 13.04
C PHE A 164 8.57 0.66 12.10
N LEU A 165 7.96 1.31 11.10
CA LEU A 165 8.69 2.12 10.12
C LEU A 165 9.38 3.31 10.75
N ILE A 166 8.74 3.98 11.73
CA ILE A 166 9.37 5.07 12.50
C ILE A 166 10.63 4.57 13.21
N MET A 167 10.54 3.43 13.90
CA MET A 167 11.68 2.81 14.57
C MET A 167 12.77 2.39 13.57
N HIS A 168 12.39 1.80 12.43
CA HIS A 168 13.31 1.37 11.38
C HIS A 168 14.08 2.55 10.75
N VAL A 169 13.37 3.64 10.43
CA VAL A 169 13.98 4.88 9.90
C VAL A 169 14.93 5.49 10.93
N TYR A 170 14.55 5.49 12.21
CA TYR A 170 15.39 5.97 13.29
C TYR A 170 16.69 5.16 13.44
N HIS A 171 16.62 3.83 13.39
CA HIS A 171 17.79 2.97 13.58
C HIS A 171 18.78 3.02 12.39
N PHE A 172 18.29 3.14 11.15
CA PHE A 172 19.16 2.92 9.98
C PHE A 172 19.23 4.11 9.02
N TRP A 173 18.09 4.70 8.68
CA TRP A 173 18.09 5.77 7.70
C TRP A 173 18.65 7.08 8.27
N ILE A 174 18.28 7.45 9.49
CA ILE A 174 18.80 8.67 10.14
C ILE A 174 20.31 8.62 10.30
N PRO A 175 20.95 7.57 10.87
CA PRO A 175 22.40 7.49 10.95
C PRO A 175 23.08 7.50 9.58
N SER A 176 22.50 6.83 8.57
CA SER A 176 23.07 6.78 7.23
C SER A 176 23.00 8.10 6.46
N ARG A 177 22.14 9.05 6.87
CA ARG A 177 21.92 10.33 6.16
C ARG A 177 22.34 11.56 6.94
N PHE A 178 22.27 11.51 8.25
CA PHE A 178 22.53 12.62 9.15
C PHE A 178 23.58 12.29 10.22
N GLY A 179 24.31 11.18 10.05
CA GLY A 179 25.41 10.81 10.93
C GLY A 179 26.42 11.96 11.05
N GLY A 180 26.89 12.25 12.28
CA GLY A 180 27.75 13.39 12.59
C GLY A 180 27.06 14.73 12.65
N ILE A 181 25.76 14.83 12.38
CA ILE A 181 24.99 16.09 12.48
C ILE A 181 24.24 16.15 13.83
N GLY A 182 24.54 17.16 14.62
CA GLY A 182 23.92 17.35 15.95
C GLY A 182 24.25 16.20 16.90
N SER A 183 23.20 15.52 17.43
CA SER A 183 23.34 14.38 18.34
C SER A 183 23.29 13.01 17.64
N VAL A 184 23.19 12.98 16.31
CA VAL A 184 23.15 11.72 15.56
C VAL A 184 24.56 11.13 15.46
N GLN A 185 24.71 9.89 15.94
CA GLN A 185 26.00 9.20 15.90
C GLN A 185 26.40 8.97 14.41
N GLU A 186 27.67 9.26 14.11
CA GLU A 186 28.23 8.98 12.81
C GLU A 186 28.51 7.48 12.65
N LEU A 187 28.23 6.94 11.45
CA LEU A 187 28.58 5.56 11.14
C LEU A 187 30.10 5.43 11.04
N GLU A 188 30.67 4.42 11.67
CA GLU A 188 32.09 4.14 11.60
C GLU A 188 32.51 3.90 10.16
N PRO A 189 33.66 4.44 9.70
CA PRO A 189 34.19 4.13 8.39
C PRO A 189 34.76 2.72 8.35
N VAL A 190 34.57 2.03 7.22
CA VAL A 190 35.21 0.74 6.93
C VAL A 190 35.88 0.79 5.57
N PHE A 191 37.03 0.13 5.44
CA PHE A 191 37.83 0.16 4.22
C PHE A 191 37.83 -1.20 3.54
N TYR A 192 37.42 -1.21 2.25
CA TYR A 192 37.52 -2.38 1.39
C TYR A 192 38.35 -2.02 0.13
N ASN A 193 39.42 -2.74 -0.09
CA ASN A 193 40.32 -2.50 -1.24
C ASN A 193 40.80 -1.03 -1.34
N GLY A 194 41.09 -0.39 -0.18
CA GLY A 194 41.57 0.99 -0.12
C GLY A 194 40.48 2.06 -0.35
N ARG A 195 39.20 1.69 -0.50
CA ARG A 195 38.09 2.62 -0.61
C ARG A 195 37.30 2.62 0.68
N GLU A 196 36.91 3.80 1.13
CA GLU A 196 36.11 4.04 2.33
C GLU A 196 34.61 3.83 2.07
N TYR A 197 33.94 3.20 3.04
CA TYR A 197 32.50 2.96 3.07
C TYR A 197 31.95 3.25 4.47
N HIS A 198 30.68 3.64 4.58
CA HIS A 198 29.98 3.70 5.85
C HIS A 198 29.63 2.29 6.32
N ASN A 199 29.97 1.96 7.57
CA ASN A 199 29.75 0.62 8.14
C ASN A 199 28.33 0.46 8.69
N LEU A 200 27.33 0.39 7.78
CA LEU A 200 25.94 0.17 8.15
C LEU A 200 25.70 -1.25 8.69
N TYR A 201 26.57 -2.21 8.36
CA TYR A 201 26.53 -3.55 8.91
C TYR A 201 26.83 -3.56 10.42
N ALA A 202 27.83 -2.82 10.88
CA ALA A 202 28.12 -2.67 12.29
C ALA A 202 26.96 -2.00 13.04
N GLU A 203 26.31 -1.01 12.43
CA GLU A 203 25.11 -0.40 13.00
C GLU A 203 23.97 -1.41 13.15
N MET A 204 23.74 -2.27 12.15
CA MET A 204 22.75 -3.34 12.28
C MET A 204 23.08 -4.32 13.42
N LEU A 205 24.35 -4.68 13.57
CA LEU A 205 24.80 -5.54 14.67
C LEU A 205 24.56 -4.87 16.03
N SER A 206 24.89 -3.57 16.17
CA SER A 206 24.69 -2.82 17.43
C SER A 206 23.21 -2.76 17.82
N VAL A 207 22.30 -2.63 16.86
CA VAL A 207 20.85 -2.58 17.08
C VAL A 207 20.28 -3.92 17.51
N PHE A 208 20.77 -5.03 16.96
CA PHE A 208 20.15 -6.35 17.16
C PHE A 208 20.90 -7.22 18.17
N GLN A 209 22.22 -7.15 18.26
CA GLN A 209 22.98 -7.94 19.21
C GLN A 209 22.72 -7.47 20.64
N GLY A 210 22.42 -8.40 21.51
CA GLY A 210 22.17 -8.12 22.92
C GLY A 210 20.79 -7.50 23.24
N ASN A 211 19.97 -7.16 22.25
CA ASN A 211 18.66 -6.53 22.48
C ASN A 211 17.48 -7.34 21.91
N ILE A 212 17.10 -8.39 22.64
CA ILE A 212 15.99 -9.27 22.24
C ILE A 212 14.66 -8.52 22.08
N VAL A 213 14.43 -7.44 22.81
CA VAL A 213 13.18 -6.66 22.72
C VAL A 213 13.07 -6.01 21.34
N VAL A 214 14.16 -5.41 20.84
CA VAL A 214 14.18 -4.84 19.50
C VAL A 214 13.95 -5.92 18.44
N VAL A 215 14.61 -7.08 18.57
CA VAL A 215 14.40 -8.21 17.66
C VAL A 215 12.92 -8.63 17.61
N ILE A 216 12.27 -8.77 18.78
CA ILE A 216 10.84 -9.13 18.86
C ILE A 216 9.97 -8.06 18.20
N LEU A 217 10.24 -6.77 18.39
CA LEU A 217 9.50 -5.68 17.76
C LEU A 217 9.65 -5.71 16.23
N TYR A 218 10.85 -6.01 15.72
CA TYR A 218 11.09 -6.17 14.28
C TYR A 218 10.32 -7.37 13.71
N ILE A 219 10.34 -8.51 14.40
CA ILE A 219 9.55 -9.69 14.00
C ILE A 219 8.05 -9.37 13.99
N ALA A 220 7.53 -8.68 15.01
CA ALA A 220 6.13 -8.27 15.07
C ALA A 220 5.75 -7.35 13.91
N GLY A 221 6.65 -6.40 13.54
CA GLY A 221 6.52 -5.58 12.34
C GLY A 221 6.44 -6.40 11.06
N CYS A 222 7.33 -7.41 10.91
CA CYS A 222 7.33 -8.30 9.74
C CYS A 222 6.06 -9.16 9.66
N ILE A 223 5.53 -9.65 10.78
CA ILE A 223 4.25 -10.38 10.83
C ILE A 223 3.10 -9.46 10.40
N SER A 224 3.06 -8.22 10.90
CA SER A 224 2.07 -7.24 10.50
C SER A 224 2.15 -6.92 9.01
N LEU A 225 3.37 -6.81 8.48
CA LEU A 225 3.64 -6.60 7.04
C LEU A 225 3.13 -7.77 6.21
N ALA A 226 3.34 -9.04 6.63
CA ALA A 226 2.85 -10.22 5.92
C ALA A 226 1.33 -10.15 5.70
N TYR A 227 0.56 -9.95 6.77
CA TYR A 227 -0.90 -9.86 6.67
C TYR A 227 -1.38 -8.65 5.90
N HIS A 228 -0.68 -7.52 6.03
CA HIS A 228 -0.97 -6.30 5.28
C HIS A 228 -0.76 -6.51 3.77
N LEU A 229 0.35 -7.15 3.38
CA LEU A 229 0.65 -7.46 1.99
C LEU A 229 -0.33 -8.47 1.39
N ILE A 230 -0.69 -9.56 2.12
CA ILE A 230 -1.65 -10.57 1.64
C ILE A 230 -2.96 -9.91 1.20
N HIS A 231 -3.47 -8.96 1.99
CA HIS A 231 -4.68 -8.24 1.60
C HIS A 231 -4.42 -7.14 0.58
N GLY A 232 -3.37 -6.34 0.77
CA GLY A 232 -3.04 -5.19 -0.06
C GLY A 232 -2.76 -5.57 -1.50
N PHE A 233 -2.03 -6.67 -1.73
CA PHE A 233 -1.69 -7.18 -3.05
C PHE A 233 -2.96 -7.50 -3.86
N GLU A 234 -3.85 -8.35 -3.33
CA GLU A 234 -5.10 -8.71 -3.98
C GLU A 234 -5.98 -7.47 -4.25
N SER A 235 -6.09 -6.57 -3.27
CA SER A 235 -6.90 -5.36 -3.35
C SER A 235 -6.40 -4.40 -4.42
N ALA A 236 -5.07 -4.22 -4.53
CA ALA A 236 -4.46 -3.33 -5.51
C ALA A 236 -4.76 -3.79 -6.95
N PHE A 237 -4.55 -5.07 -7.26
CA PHE A 237 -4.83 -5.60 -8.60
C PHE A 237 -6.31 -5.56 -8.96
N LYS A 238 -7.21 -5.82 -8.01
CA LYS A 238 -8.66 -5.64 -8.23
C LYS A 238 -9.01 -4.19 -8.57
N THR A 239 -8.41 -3.24 -7.88
CA THR A 239 -8.60 -1.81 -8.14
C THR A 239 -8.08 -1.42 -9.52
N MET A 240 -6.98 -2.02 -9.97
CA MET A 240 -6.41 -1.81 -11.30
C MET A 240 -7.20 -2.49 -12.44
N GLY A 241 -8.34 -3.14 -12.14
CA GLY A 241 -9.26 -3.67 -13.16
C GLY A 241 -9.08 -5.16 -13.48
N VAL A 242 -8.27 -5.89 -12.71
CA VAL A 242 -8.16 -7.35 -12.88
C VAL A 242 -9.38 -8.02 -12.25
N HIS A 243 -10.36 -8.39 -13.06
CA HIS A 243 -11.61 -9.02 -12.60
C HIS A 243 -11.78 -10.47 -13.04
N ASN A 244 -10.96 -10.96 -13.97
CA ASN A 244 -11.03 -12.35 -14.42
C ASN A 244 -10.67 -13.31 -13.28
N ARG A 245 -11.56 -14.25 -12.97
CA ARG A 245 -11.43 -15.20 -11.85
C ARG A 245 -10.13 -16.00 -11.91
N LYS A 246 -9.69 -16.45 -13.08
CA LYS A 246 -8.45 -17.21 -13.26
C LYS A 246 -7.23 -16.40 -12.83
N TYR A 247 -7.13 -15.15 -13.32
CA TYR A 247 -6.02 -14.27 -12.98
C TYR A 247 -6.06 -13.82 -11.52
N LEU A 248 -7.24 -13.59 -10.94
CA LEU A 248 -7.38 -13.25 -9.53
C LEU A 248 -6.91 -14.37 -8.60
N VAL A 249 -7.23 -15.63 -8.90
CA VAL A 249 -6.75 -16.77 -8.12
C VAL A 249 -5.22 -16.89 -8.22
N MET A 250 -4.67 -16.75 -9.42
CA MET A 250 -3.22 -16.79 -9.64
C MET A 250 -2.51 -15.66 -8.86
N LEU A 251 -2.99 -14.42 -9.00
CA LEU A 251 -2.42 -13.25 -8.31
C LEU A 251 -2.56 -13.37 -6.79
N ASN A 252 -3.67 -13.90 -6.29
CA ASN A 252 -3.86 -14.11 -4.85
C ASN A 252 -2.85 -15.14 -4.30
N ASN A 253 -2.68 -16.27 -4.98
CA ASN A 253 -1.72 -17.30 -4.56
C ASN A 253 -0.27 -16.78 -4.62
N PHE A 254 0.07 -16.07 -5.71
CA PHE A 254 1.37 -15.42 -5.83
C PHE A 254 1.57 -14.38 -4.72
N GLY A 255 0.57 -13.51 -4.47
CA GLY A 255 0.61 -12.48 -3.44
C GLY A 255 0.78 -13.06 -2.04
N VAL A 256 0.13 -14.18 -1.72
CA VAL A 256 0.31 -14.90 -0.44
C VAL A 256 1.73 -15.44 -0.32
N GLY A 257 2.23 -16.16 -1.34
CA GLY A 257 3.59 -16.68 -1.35
C GLY A 257 4.64 -15.56 -1.22
N PHE A 258 4.51 -14.51 -2.01
CA PHE A 258 5.35 -13.32 -1.95
C PHE A 258 5.37 -12.70 -0.56
N SER A 259 4.20 -12.47 0.04
CA SER A 259 4.07 -11.84 1.35
C SER A 259 4.75 -12.65 2.45
N ILE A 260 4.62 -13.99 2.42
CA ILE A 260 5.25 -14.86 3.39
C ILE A 260 6.77 -14.87 3.20
N ILE A 261 7.27 -15.03 1.97
CA ILE A 261 8.70 -15.10 1.67
C ILE A 261 9.40 -13.79 2.07
N VAL A 262 8.85 -12.64 1.68
CA VAL A 262 9.45 -11.33 1.98
C VAL A 262 9.45 -11.06 3.48
N ALA A 263 8.33 -11.30 4.16
CA ALA A 263 8.26 -11.08 5.60
C ALA A 263 9.15 -12.05 6.40
N ALA A 264 9.24 -13.31 5.99
CA ALA A 264 10.14 -14.28 6.59
C ALA A 264 11.61 -13.90 6.39
N ALA A 265 11.99 -13.47 5.17
CA ALA A 265 13.33 -13.01 4.90
C ALA A 265 13.70 -11.82 5.81
N PHE A 266 12.83 -10.80 5.91
CA PHE A 266 13.07 -9.66 6.80
C PHE A 266 13.13 -10.06 8.28
N ALA A 267 12.28 -10.99 8.74
CA ALA A 267 12.29 -11.45 10.13
C ALA A 267 13.54 -12.27 10.47
N MET A 268 14.08 -12.99 9.50
CA MET A 268 15.31 -13.77 9.68
C MET A 268 16.56 -12.90 9.81
N MET A 269 16.58 -11.68 9.27
CA MET A 269 17.75 -10.78 9.37
C MET A 269 18.11 -10.43 10.83
N PRO A 270 17.22 -9.83 11.63
CA PRO A 270 17.51 -9.55 13.04
C PRO A 270 17.75 -10.84 13.87
N VAL A 271 17.09 -11.94 13.53
CA VAL A 271 17.30 -13.23 14.21
C VAL A 271 18.71 -13.75 13.94
N SER A 272 19.17 -13.75 12.67
CA SER A 272 20.51 -14.24 12.32
C SER A 272 21.63 -13.39 12.94
N MET A 273 21.41 -12.09 13.09
CA MET A 273 22.35 -11.20 13.78
C MET A 273 22.35 -11.42 15.30
N TYR A 274 21.17 -11.55 15.92
CA TYR A 274 21.02 -11.78 17.34
C TYR A 274 21.63 -13.14 17.78
N LEU A 275 21.44 -14.19 16.96
CA LEU A 275 21.98 -15.52 17.21
C LEU A 275 23.43 -15.71 16.72
N GLU A 276 24.05 -14.64 16.19
CA GLU A 276 25.43 -14.64 15.68
C GLU A 276 25.67 -15.71 14.59
N TRP A 277 24.64 -16.03 13.80
CA TRP A 277 24.76 -16.97 12.68
C TRP A 277 25.55 -16.40 11.50
N ILE A 278 25.66 -15.09 11.42
CA ILE A 278 26.40 -14.34 10.41
C ILE A 278 27.52 -13.55 11.09
N ARG A 279 28.68 -13.55 10.45
CA ARG A 279 29.90 -12.91 10.97
C ARG A 279 30.58 -12.07 9.88
#